data_775a5ec29695d2fad61941d1300c9d11
#
_entry.id   775a5ec29695d2fad61941d1300c9d11
#
_cell.length_a   1.000
_cell.length_b   1.000
_cell.length_c   1.000
_cell.angle_alpha   90.00
_cell.angle_beta   90.00
_cell.angle_gamma   90.00
#
_symmetry.space_group_name_H-M   'P 1'
#
loop_
_entity.id
_entity.type
_entity.pdbx_description
1 polymer ?
#
loop_
_entity_poly.entity_id
_entity_poly.type
_entity_poly.pdbx_seq_one_letter_code
_entity_poly.pdbx_strand_id
1 'polypeptide(L)'
;MKLHPLLTAVFITGHFYISAQNIPQGTSGTDRIDAHAQREALKESSLFSHLAFTNIGPSIFSGRIVDVDVNPTRPSEMYVAYASGGLWYTNNNATTLTPVFDKEACMTIGDIAVNWSTGTIWVGTGENNSSRSSYSGV
;
A
#
# COMPACT_ATOMS: atom_id res chain seq x y z
N MET A 1 -39.87 -6.07 -70.26
CA MET A 1 -38.63 -5.44 -69.84
C MET A 1 -38.83 -5.12 -68.34
N LYS A 2 -38.29 -5.96 -67.45
CA LYS A 2 -38.48 -5.81 -65.98
C LYS A 2 -37.25 -5.11 -65.42
N LEU A 3 -37.42 -3.93 -64.91
CA LEU A 3 -36.39 -3.22 -64.14
C LEU A 3 -36.27 -3.82 -62.73
N HIS A 4 -35.08 -4.32 -62.39
CA HIS A 4 -34.75 -4.68 -61.02
C HIS A 4 -34.28 -3.44 -60.28
N PRO A 5 -34.82 -3.11 -59.10
CA PRO A 5 -34.28 -2.05 -58.27
C PRO A 5 -33.01 -2.55 -57.59
N LEU A 6 -31.89 -1.86 -57.83
CA LEU A 6 -30.63 -2.07 -57.20
C LEU A 6 -30.73 -1.56 -55.75
N LEU A 7 -30.76 -2.48 -54.81
CA LEU A 7 -30.78 -2.13 -53.39
C LEU A 7 -29.36 -1.75 -52.98
N THR A 8 -29.09 -0.45 -52.91
CA THR A 8 -27.82 0.08 -52.41
C THR A 8 -27.83 0.01 -50.88
N ALA A 9 -27.19 -1.00 -50.32
CA ALA A 9 -26.96 -1.07 -48.87
C ALA A 9 -25.91 -0.04 -48.45
N VAL A 10 -26.34 1.02 -47.80
CA VAL A 10 -25.46 1.99 -47.16
C VAL A 10 -24.96 1.37 -45.86
N PHE A 11 -23.74 0.90 -45.83
CA PHE A 11 -23.07 0.53 -44.58
C PHE A 11 -22.66 1.80 -43.83
N ILE A 12 -23.47 2.16 -42.81
CA ILE A 12 -23.09 3.18 -41.84
C ILE A 12 -22.08 2.51 -40.89
N THR A 13 -20.80 2.67 -41.15
CA THR A 13 -19.74 2.33 -40.22
C THR A 13 -19.71 3.39 -39.14
N GLY A 14 -20.45 3.14 -38.05
CA GLY A 14 -20.38 3.94 -36.86
C GLY A 14 -19.01 3.73 -36.22
N HIS A 15 -18.14 4.74 -36.33
CA HIS A 15 -16.90 4.75 -35.59
C HIS A 15 -17.22 5.09 -34.14
N PHE A 16 -17.32 4.05 -33.30
CA PHE A 16 -17.33 4.24 -31.85
C PHE A 16 -15.92 4.66 -31.42
N TYR A 17 -15.71 5.95 -31.18
CA TYR A 17 -14.54 6.40 -30.46
C TYR A 17 -14.71 5.93 -29.02
N ILE A 18 -14.06 4.81 -28.68
CA ILE A 18 -13.86 4.43 -27.29
C ILE A 18 -12.82 5.43 -26.77
N SER A 19 -13.28 6.49 -26.13
CA SER A 19 -12.41 7.31 -25.30
C SER A 19 -11.92 6.39 -24.20
N ALA A 20 -10.67 5.91 -24.30
CA ALA A 20 -10.00 5.30 -23.18
C ALA A 20 -10.10 6.28 -22.02
N GLN A 21 -10.70 5.85 -20.92
CA GLN A 21 -10.80 6.68 -19.73
C GLN A 21 -9.40 7.20 -19.43
N ASN A 22 -9.25 8.52 -19.26
CA ASN A 22 -8.02 9.08 -18.78
C ASN A 22 -7.72 8.41 -17.44
N ILE A 23 -6.77 7.48 -17.45
CA ILE A 23 -6.28 6.89 -16.21
C ILE A 23 -5.69 8.05 -15.42
N PRO A 24 -6.22 8.36 -14.22
CA PRO A 24 -5.66 9.43 -13.41
C PRO A 24 -4.17 9.17 -13.23
N GLN A 25 -3.36 10.17 -13.53
CA GLN A 25 -1.92 10.04 -13.33
C GLN A 25 -1.66 9.79 -11.85
N GLY A 26 -0.88 8.77 -11.53
CA GLY A 26 -0.52 8.46 -10.15
C GLY A 26 0.20 9.65 -9.50
N THR A 27 -0.04 9.87 -8.22
CA THR A 27 0.68 10.89 -7.44
C THR A 27 2.18 10.62 -7.49
N SER A 28 2.98 11.63 -7.78
CA SER A 28 4.44 11.48 -7.82
C SER A 28 5.00 11.12 -6.43
N GLY A 29 6.16 10.46 -6.39
CA GLY A 29 6.84 10.16 -5.13
C GLY A 29 7.18 11.43 -4.33
N THR A 30 7.56 12.50 -5.03
CA THR A 30 7.84 13.81 -4.40
C THR A 30 6.60 14.37 -3.72
N ASP A 31 5.46 14.39 -4.41
CA ASP A 31 4.21 14.91 -3.85
C ASP A 31 3.77 14.12 -2.60
N ARG A 32 4.06 12.82 -2.57
CA ARG A 32 3.74 11.97 -1.40
C ARG A 32 4.63 12.29 -0.21
N ILE A 33 5.93 12.51 -0.44
CA ILE A 33 6.88 12.92 0.59
C ILE A 33 6.48 14.29 1.15
N ASP A 34 6.14 15.24 0.28
CA ASP A 34 5.71 16.57 0.68
C ASP A 34 4.40 16.53 1.48
N ALA A 35 3.44 15.72 1.05
CA ALA A 35 2.19 15.52 1.79
C ALA A 35 2.44 14.92 3.18
N HIS A 36 3.38 13.98 3.31
CA HIS A 36 3.79 13.44 4.60
C HIS A 36 4.40 14.52 5.49
N ALA A 37 5.34 15.32 4.97
CA ALA A 37 5.97 16.41 5.70
C ALA A 37 4.94 17.46 6.18
N GLN A 38 3.98 17.81 5.32
CA GLN A 38 2.87 18.69 5.70
C GLN A 38 2.00 18.11 6.81
N ARG A 39 1.71 16.81 6.77
CA ARG A 39 0.94 16.12 7.81
C ARG A 39 1.67 16.18 9.16
N GLU A 40 2.97 15.93 9.20
CA GLU A 40 3.75 16.01 10.42
C GLU A 40 3.81 17.45 10.98
N ALA A 41 3.99 18.45 10.13
CA ALA A 41 3.94 19.85 10.53
C ALA A 41 2.56 20.26 11.12
N LEU A 42 1.47 19.80 10.52
CA LEU A 42 0.12 20.00 11.05
C LEU A 42 -0.08 19.32 12.41
N LYS A 43 0.48 18.13 12.60
CA LYS A 43 0.42 17.40 13.85
C LYS A 43 1.18 18.14 14.96
N GLU A 44 2.37 18.65 14.68
CA GLU A 44 3.17 19.45 15.62
C GLU A 44 2.47 20.76 16.00
N SER A 45 1.83 21.43 15.07
CA SER A 45 1.08 22.67 15.30
C SER A 45 -0.32 22.48 15.88
N SER A 46 -0.78 21.23 16.02
CA SER A 46 -2.10 20.91 16.52
C SER A 46 -2.26 21.31 17.98
N LEU A 47 -3.45 21.82 18.35
CA LEU A 47 -3.82 22.05 19.73
C LEU A 47 -3.77 20.78 20.60
N PHE A 48 -3.82 19.62 19.96
CA PHE A 48 -3.79 18.29 20.59
C PHE A 48 -2.41 17.63 20.54
N SER A 49 -1.37 18.35 20.10
CA SER A 49 -0.01 17.79 19.96
C SER A 49 0.57 17.23 21.26
N HIS A 50 0.10 17.75 22.40
CA HIS A 50 0.52 17.32 23.75
C HIS A 50 -0.26 16.08 24.25
N LEU A 51 -1.31 15.64 23.55
CA LEU A 51 -2.08 14.46 23.95
C LEU A 51 -1.44 13.19 23.36
N ALA A 52 -1.12 12.26 24.24
CA ALA A 52 -0.70 10.94 23.82
C ALA A 52 -1.94 10.07 23.56
N PHE A 53 -2.14 9.72 22.30
CA PHE A 53 -3.18 8.76 21.93
C PHE A 53 -2.61 7.35 22.04
N THR A 54 -3.28 6.48 22.78
CA THR A 54 -2.94 5.07 22.87
C THR A 54 -3.88 4.30 21.95
N ASN A 55 -3.32 3.50 21.07
CA ASN A 55 -4.11 2.57 20.27
C ASN A 55 -4.66 1.47 21.17
N ILE A 56 -5.98 1.41 21.32
CA ILE A 56 -6.69 0.42 22.12
C ILE A 56 -7.27 -0.73 21.28
N GLY A 57 -7.00 -0.74 20.01
CA GLY A 57 -7.44 -1.80 19.08
C GLY A 57 -7.90 -1.27 17.72
N PRO A 58 -8.24 -2.17 16.82
CA PRO A 58 -8.22 -3.62 16.97
C PRO A 58 -6.80 -4.18 17.14
N SER A 59 -6.63 -5.15 18.05
CA SER A 59 -5.36 -5.87 18.26
C SER A 59 -5.22 -7.07 17.34
N ILE A 60 -6.02 -7.14 16.30
CA ILE A 60 -6.05 -8.22 15.33
C ILE A 60 -5.33 -7.76 14.07
N PHE A 61 -4.41 -8.57 13.59
CA PHE A 61 -3.69 -8.34 12.35
C PHE A 61 -4.67 -8.34 11.18
N SER A 62 -4.48 -7.40 10.26
CA SER A 62 -5.30 -7.30 9.07
C SER A 62 -4.47 -7.55 7.82
N GLY A 63 -5.00 -8.36 6.91
CA GLY A 63 -4.35 -8.68 5.65
C GLY A 63 -3.51 -9.95 5.71
N ARG A 64 -2.93 -10.31 4.55
CA ARG A 64 -2.04 -11.45 4.42
C ARG A 64 -0.62 -11.07 4.83
N ILE A 65 0.14 -12.02 5.32
CA ILE A 65 1.58 -11.88 5.46
C ILE A 65 2.19 -11.85 4.06
N VAL A 66 3.03 -10.87 3.80
CA VAL A 66 3.77 -10.72 2.55
C VAL A 66 5.21 -11.13 2.69
N ASP A 67 5.78 -10.94 3.89
CA ASP A 67 7.14 -11.31 4.17
C ASP A 67 7.39 -11.53 5.67
N VAL A 68 8.44 -12.32 5.98
CA VAL A 68 8.91 -12.58 7.34
C VAL A 68 10.43 -12.63 7.33
N ASP A 69 11.07 -11.78 8.10
CA ASP A 69 12.53 -11.79 8.29
C ASP A 69 12.86 -12.26 9.71
N VAL A 70 13.61 -13.35 9.80
CA VAL A 70 13.94 -14.04 11.06
C VAL A 70 15.39 -13.79 11.44
N ASN A 71 15.63 -13.46 12.71
CA ASN A 71 16.98 -13.30 13.21
C ASN A 71 17.74 -14.64 13.18
N PRO A 72 18.82 -14.76 12.38
CA PRO A 72 19.53 -16.03 12.23
C PRO A 72 20.22 -16.51 13.49
N THR A 73 20.52 -15.61 14.44
CA THR A 73 21.13 -15.95 15.71
C THR A 73 20.14 -16.20 16.83
N ARG A 74 18.90 -15.71 16.67
CA ARG A 74 17.80 -15.86 17.64
C ARG A 74 16.49 -16.13 16.89
N PRO A 75 16.21 -17.37 16.46
CA PRO A 75 15.06 -17.65 15.59
C PRO A 75 13.67 -17.37 16.21
N SER A 76 13.58 -17.13 17.50
CA SER A 76 12.35 -16.66 18.15
C SER A 76 12.08 -15.17 17.91
N GLU A 77 13.05 -14.46 17.35
CA GLU A 77 12.96 -13.02 17.04
C GLU A 77 12.77 -12.83 15.55
N MET A 78 11.74 -12.11 15.18
CA MET A 78 11.40 -11.87 13.77
C MET A 78 10.57 -10.63 13.57
N TYR A 79 10.60 -10.14 12.34
CA TYR A 79 9.63 -9.17 11.83
C TYR A 79 8.65 -9.86 10.90
N VAL A 80 7.38 -9.48 11.02
CA VAL A 80 6.28 -10.00 10.20
C VAL A 80 5.62 -8.84 9.49
N ALA A 81 5.70 -8.84 8.18
CA ALA A 81 5.12 -7.81 7.32
C ALA A 81 3.76 -8.23 6.79
N TYR A 82 2.77 -7.38 6.99
CA TYR A 82 1.41 -7.57 6.47
C TYR A 82 1.15 -6.63 5.30
N ALA A 83 0.49 -7.12 4.27
CA ALA A 83 0.16 -6.36 3.07
C ALA A 83 -0.57 -5.04 3.34
N SER A 84 -1.45 -5.03 4.34
CA SER A 84 -2.24 -3.86 4.74
C SER A 84 -2.24 -3.60 6.25
N GLY A 85 -1.54 -4.43 7.01
CA GLY A 85 -1.52 -4.39 8.47
C GLY A 85 -0.22 -3.87 9.09
N GLY A 86 0.68 -3.30 8.28
CA GLY A 86 1.95 -2.75 8.74
C GLY A 86 3.00 -3.82 9.11
N LEU A 87 4.02 -3.39 9.84
CA LEU A 87 5.14 -4.23 10.28
C LEU A 87 5.02 -4.52 11.77
N TRP A 88 5.22 -5.77 12.13
CA TRP A 88 5.14 -6.25 13.49
C TRP A 88 6.43 -6.95 13.91
N TYR A 89 6.81 -6.75 15.16
CA TYR A 89 8.00 -7.36 15.75
C TYR A 89 7.60 -8.34 16.86
N THR A 90 8.35 -9.43 16.96
CA THR A 90 8.27 -10.37 18.07
C THR A 90 9.66 -10.84 18.46
N ASN A 91 9.85 -11.17 19.74
CA ASN A 91 11.06 -11.81 20.27
C ASN A 91 10.76 -13.15 20.98
N ASN A 92 9.54 -13.62 20.86
CA ASN A 92 9.06 -14.81 21.58
C ASN A 92 8.22 -15.74 20.71
N ASN A 93 8.65 -15.88 19.44
CA ASN A 93 8.05 -16.82 18.50
C ASN A 93 6.57 -16.52 18.20
N ALA A 94 6.27 -15.24 18.01
CA ALA A 94 4.93 -14.69 17.74
C ALA A 94 3.89 -14.93 18.86
N THR A 95 4.33 -15.25 20.07
CA THR A 95 3.42 -15.30 21.23
C THR A 95 2.86 -13.92 21.54
N THR A 96 3.69 -12.89 21.39
CA THR A 96 3.27 -11.49 21.39
C THR A 96 3.87 -10.78 20.17
N LEU A 97 3.08 -9.90 19.58
CA LEU A 97 3.48 -9.09 18.43
C LEU A 97 3.29 -7.61 18.77
N THR A 98 4.31 -6.82 18.52
CA THR A 98 4.32 -5.37 18.76
C THR A 98 4.33 -4.65 17.41
N PRO A 99 3.37 -3.73 17.14
CA PRO A 99 3.40 -2.95 15.92
C PRO A 99 4.56 -1.96 15.94
N VAL A 100 5.32 -1.89 14.87
CA VAL A 100 6.49 -1.01 14.75
C VAL A 100 6.42 -0.03 13.59
N PHE A 101 5.28 -0.02 12.86
CA PHE A 101 5.13 0.77 11.64
C PHE A 101 3.90 1.70 11.66
N ASP A 102 3.21 1.81 12.79
CA ASP A 102 1.93 2.55 12.91
C ASP A 102 2.07 4.07 12.72
N LYS A 103 3.28 4.61 12.82
CA LYS A 103 3.56 6.04 12.69
C LYS A 103 4.01 6.45 11.29
N GLU A 104 4.21 5.49 10.42
CA GLU A 104 4.72 5.73 9.08
C GLU A 104 3.65 6.29 8.13
N ALA A 105 4.09 6.84 7.02
CA ALA A 105 3.20 7.48 6.05
C ALA A 105 2.25 6.50 5.38
N CYS A 106 2.64 5.24 5.31
CA CYS A 106 1.91 4.18 4.61
C CYS A 106 1.99 2.90 5.42
N MET A 107 0.87 2.20 5.56
CA MET A 107 0.77 0.93 6.29
C MET A 107 0.90 -0.29 5.37
N THR A 108 0.86 -0.10 4.06
CA THR A 108 0.95 -1.20 3.10
C THR A 108 2.39 -1.57 2.85
N ILE A 109 2.69 -2.86 2.91
CA ILE A 109 4.04 -3.39 2.73
C ILE A 109 4.03 -4.43 1.62
N GLY A 110 5.05 -4.40 0.77
CA GLY A 110 5.28 -5.39 -0.28
C GLY A 110 6.41 -6.36 0.05
N ASP A 111 7.44 -5.87 0.76
CA ASP A 111 8.63 -6.65 1.07
C ASP A 111 9.43 -5.98 2.20
N ILE A 112 10.26 -6.75 2.93
CA ILE A 112 11.16 -6.23 3.95
C ILE A 112 12.55 -6.88 3.83
N ALA A 113 13.56 -6.20 4.35
CA ALA A 113 14.88 -6.78 4.57
C ALA A 113 15.48 -6.23 5.87
N VAL A 114 16.02 -7.09 6.71
CA VAL A 114 16.57 -6.73 8.01
C VAL A 114 18.06 -7.02 8.09
N ASN A 115 18.84 -6.02 8.43
CA ASN A 115 20.20 -6.24 8.88
C ASN A 115 20.23 -6.41 10.41
N TRP A 116 20.19 -7.65 10.86
CA TRP A 116 20.12 -8.00 12.28
C TRP A 116 21.35 -7.58 13.09
N SER A 117 22.48 -7.34 12.44
CA SER A 117 23.70 -6.89 13.14
C SER A 117 23.67 -5.40 13.47
N THR A 118 23.00 -4.60 12.64
CA THR A 118 22.90 -3.14 12.81
C THR A 118 21.52 -2.69 13.31
N GLY A 119 20.52 -3.57 13.25
CA GLY A 119 19.13 -3.24 13.54
C GLY A 119 18.46 -2.40 12.45
N THR A 120 19.05 -2.32 11.25
CA THR A 120 18.49 -1.55 10.14
C THR A 120 17.44 -2.38 9.42
N ILE A 121 16.28 -1.78 9.17
CA ILE A 121 15.17 -2.41 8.43
C ILE A 121 14.90 -1.58 7.18
N TRP A 122 14.87 -2.24 6.03
CA TRP A 122 14.37 -1.68 4.78
C TRP A 122 12.95 -2.19 4.57
N VAL A 123 12.03 -1.27 4.31
CA VAL A 123 10.63 -1.60 4.07
C VAL A 123 10.23 -1.09 2.70
N GLY A 124 9.89 -2.00 1.80
CA GLY A 124 9.26 -1.69 0.52
C GLY A 124 7.76 -1.46 0.75
N THR A 125 7.34 -0.18 0.71
CA THR A 125 5.93 0.18 0.89
C THR A 125 5.13 -0.03 -0.39
N GLY A 126 3.82 -0.23 -0.25
CA GLY A 126 2.94 -0.59 -1.36
C GLY A 126 2.88 -2.09 -1.57
N GLU A 127 1.71 -2.59 -1.90
CA GLU A 127 1.52 -4.01 -2.08
C GLU A 127 1.86 -4.44 -3.52
N ASN A 128 2.86 -5.31 -3.68
CA ASN A 128 3.35 -5.74 -4.98
C ASN A 128 2.49 -6.83 -5.66
N ASN A 129 1.60 -7.49 -4.92
CA ASN A 129 0.78 -8.61 -5.40
C ASN A 129 -0.71 -8.32 -5.26
N SER A 130 -1.10 -7.10 -5.57
CA SER A 130 -2.46 -6.64 -5.36
C SER A 130 -3.24 -6.59 -6.66
N SER A 131 -4.03 -7.61 -6.92
CA SER A 131 -5.11 -7.49 -7.89
C SER A 131 -6.37 -6.80 -7.31
N ARG A 132 -6.37 -6.48 -6.01
CA ARG A 132 -7.56 -6.01 -5.28
C ARG A 132 -7.35 -4.75 -4.45
N SER A 133 -6.12 -4.29 -4.26
CA SER A 133 -5.86 -3.07 -3.52
C SER A 133 -5.23 -2.02 -4.41
N SER A 134 -5.75 -0.82 -4.34
CA SER A 134 -5.20 0.38 -4.96
C SER A 134 -4.19 1.07 -4.04
N TYR A 135 -3.71 0.38 -3.01
CA TYR A 135 -2.78 0.94 -2.06
C TYR A 135 -1.40 1.10 -2.69
N SER A 136 -1.03 2.33 -2.93
CA SER A 136 0.30 2.70 -3.39
C SER A 136 1.22 2.91 -2.19
N GLY A 137 2.49 2.55 -2.35
CA GLY A 137 3.54 2.92 -1.42
C GLY A 137 3.87 4.42 -1.46
N VAL A 138 4.77 4.86 -0.64
CA VAL A 138 5.42 6.17 -0.65
C VAL A 138 6.83 6.06 -1.17
#